data_eb3b0c18c42d1ac6fec0085011988f5c
#
_entry.id   eb3b0c18c42d1ac6fec0085011988f5c
#
_cell.length_a   1.000
_cell.length_b   1.000
_cell.length_c   1.000
_cell.angle_alpha   90.00
_cell.angle_beta   90.00
_cell.angle_gamma   90.00
#
_symmetry.space_group_name_H-M   'P 1'
#
loop_
_entity.id
_entity.type
_entity.pdbx_description
1 polymer ?
#
loop_
_entity_poly.entity_id
_entity_poly.type
_entity_poly.pdbx_seq_one_letter_code
_entity_poly.pdbx_strand_id
1 'polypeptide(L)'
;MNVNLKDIAGNWDKGVVLDKHSKYSVVTGQNEFGHNVYDTVRTDVGEALFQLKYRSDWNQVQPLAQCLYDNAYPLFEDVGFIVPMAASNVRARQPVNEVALAQLAGVPCFTTMLLKAAGGVSLKNLDTKEQKVAAITDSFSCEEIIENEGRWNVLVIDDLYHTGASMEAACAALRGYNKIDNIYVAALTWR
;
A
#
# COMPACT_ATOMS: atom_id res chain seq x y z
N MET A 1 3.75 10.42 -15.42
CA MET A 1 2.46 10.72 -14.76
C MET A 1 2.61 11.99 -13.95
N ASN A 2 1.60 12.86 -13.96
CA ASN A 2 1.54 13.99 -13.03
C ASN A 2 1.18 13.45 -11.65
N VAL A 3 1.82 14.00 -10.60
CA VAL A 3 1.58 13.62 -9.21
C VAL A 3 1.37 14.87 -8.35
N ASN A 4 0.63 14.71 -7.26
CA ASN A 4 0.46 15.72 -6.23
C ASN A 4 0.75 15.06 -4.88
N LEU A 5 2.03 15.01 -4.53
CA LEU A 5 2.52 14.33 -3.34
C LEU A 5 1.85 14.86 -2.08
N LYS A 6 1.50 13.94 -1.19
CA LYS A 6 0.97 14.27 0.13
C LYS A 6 1.71 13.46 1.19
N ASP A 7 2.26 14.14 2.18
CA ASP A 7 2.81 13.49 3.36
C ASP A 7 1.71 12.82 4.18
N ILE A 8 2.00 11.64 4.70
CA ILE A 8 1.14 10.88 5.58
C ILE A 8 1.86 10.54 6.88
N ALA A 9 1.16 10.72 8.00
CA ALA A 9 1.68 10.45 9.33
C ALA A 9 1.04 9.20 9.93
N GLY A 10 1.80 8.47 10.73
CA GLY A 10 1.41 7.27 11.45
C GLY A 10 2.57 6.78 12.31
N ASN A 11 2.62 5.48 12.61
CA ASN A 11 3.68 4.87 13.42
C ASN A 11 4.94 4.47 12.59
N TRP A 12 5.14 5.10 11.47
CA TRP A 12 6.33 5.02 10.61
C TRP A 12 7.17 6.29 10.70
N ASP A 13 8.42 6.23 10.22
CA ASP A 13 9.37 7.34 10.33
C ASP A 13 9.14 8.41 9.25
N LYS A 14 8.74 8.00 8.05
CA LYS A 14 8.36 8.89 6.95
C LYS A 14 7.37 8.21 6.02
N GLY A 15 6.37 8.96 5.53
CA GLY A 15 5.38 8.42 4.62
C GLY A 15 4.88 9.43 3.60
N VAL A 16 4.63 8.97 2.36
CA VAL A 16 4.13 9.79 1.26
C VAL A 16 3.14 9.01 0.40
N VAL A 17 2.20 9.73 -0.20
CA VAL A 17 1.29 9.20 -1.24
C VAL A 17 1.46 10.01 -2.51
N LEU A 18 1.46 9.36 -3.68
CA LEU A 18 1.71 10.04 -4.94
C LEU A 18 0.58 11.00 -5.34
N ASP A 19 -0.68 10.55 -5.25
CA ASP A 19 -1.81 11.40 -5.66
C ASP A 19 -3.15 10.89 -5.10
N LYS A 20 -4.22 11.66 -5.31
CA LYS A 20 -5.59 11.20 -5.11
C LYS A 20 -5.92 10.05 -6.05
N HIS A 21 -6.79 9.12 -5.61
CA HIS A 21 -7.32 8.08 -6.48
C HIS A 21 -8.24 8.66 -7.58
N SER A 22 -9.05 9.64 -7.23
CA SER A 22 -9.98 10.31 -8.14
C SER A 22 -10.01 11.80 -7.90
N LYS A 23 -10.23 12.57 -8.98
CA LYS A 23 -10.43 14.02 -8.93
C LYS A 23 -11.83 14.34 -8.44
N TYR A 24 -12.84 13.72 -9.07
CA TYR A 24 -14.26 13.82 -8.71
C TYR A 24 -15.05 12.66 -9.30
N SER A 25 -16.27 12.48 -8.78
CA SER A 25 -17.27 11.54 -9.32
C SER A 25 -18.62 12.25 -9.46
N VAL A 26 -19.31 12.03 -10.55
CA VAL A 26 -20.63 12.58 -10.84
C VAL A 26 -21.61 11.43 -10.95
N VAL A 27 -22.80 11.57 -10.34
CA VAL A 27 -23.88 10.60 -10.51
C VAL A 27 -24.46 10.78 -11.92
N THR A 28 -24.45 9.74 -12.73
CA THR A 28 -24.95 9.76 -14.12
C THR A 28 -26.31 9.09 -14.26
N GLY A 29 -26.79 8.41 -13.22
CA GLY A 29 -28.08 7.73 -13.22
C GLY A 29 -28.17 6.69 -12.12
N GLN A 30 -29.14 5.79 -12.26
CA GLN A 30 -29.28 4.61 -11.41
C GLN A 30 -29.31 3.35 -12.28
N ASN A 31 -28.77 2.25 -11.75
CA ASN A 31 -28.87 0.95 -12.41
C ASN A 31 -30.25 0.31 -12.17
N GLU A 32 -30.49 -0.86 -12.76
CA GLU A 32 -31.73 -1.63 -12.63
C GLU A 32 -32.11 -2.02 -11.18
N PHE A 33 -31.15 -1.94 -10.25
CA PHE A 33 -31.33 -2.22 -8.81
C PHE A 33 -31.49 -0.93 -7.97
N GLY A 34 -31.61 0.25 -8.61
CA GLY A 34 -31.77 1.54 -7.92
C GLY A 34 -30.48 2.11 -7.31
N HIS A 35 -29.30 1.50 -7.57
CA HIS A 35 -28.01 2.03 -7.10
C HIS A 35 -27.48 3.11 -8.04
N ASN A 36 -26.95 4.18 -7.48
CA ASN A 36 -26.34 5.24 -8.25
C ASN A 36 -25.17 4.73 -9.09
N VAL A 37 -25.17 5.10 -10.36
CA VAL A 37 -24.06 4.92 -11.29
C VAL A 37 -23.24 6.21 -11.32
N TYR A 38 -21.91 6.07 -11.24
CA TYR A 38 -20.98 7.20 -11.18
C TYR A 38 -20.08 7.22 -12.41
N ASP A 39 -19.93 8.39 -12.99
CA ASP A 39 -18.81 8.70 -13.86
C ASP A 39 -17.69 9.30 -12.99
N THR A 40 -16.52 8.67 -13.00
CA THR A 40 -15.39 9.01 -12.13
C THR A 40 -14.19 9.44 -12.95
N VAL A 41 -13.83 10.70 -12.80
CA VAL A 41 -12.57 11.23 -13.34
C VAL A 41 -11.44 10.96 -12.35
N ARG A 42 -10.44 10.20 -12.77
CA ARG A 42 -9.30 9.82 -11.96
C ARG A 42 -8.11 10.74 -12.22
N THR A 43 -7.14 10.71 -11.30
CA THR A 43 -5.80 11.27 -11.55
C THR A 43 -5.04 10.34 -12.50
N ASP A 44 -3.88 10.76 -12.99
CA ASP A 44 -3.05 9.92 -13.87
C ASP A 44 -2.67 8.60 -13.18
N VAL A 45 -2.23 8.69 -11.91
CA VAL A 45 -1.88 7.52 -11.09
C VAL A 45 -3.11 6.67 -10.77
N GLY A 46 -4.23 7.32 -10.43
CA GLY A 46 -5.49 6.64 -10.14
C GLY A 46 -6.06 5.88 -11.34
N GLU A 47 -5.94 6.43 -12.56
CA GLU A 47 -6.38 5.77 -13.79
C GLU A 47 -5.46 4.58 -14.13
N ALA A 48 -4.14 4.76 -14.08
CA ALA A 48 -3.19 3.67 -14.31
C ALA A 48 -3.41 2.50 -13.33
N LEU A 49 -3.61 2.81 -12.04
CA LEU A 49 -3.91 1.80 -11.03
C LEU A 49 -5.26 1.14 -11.29
N PHE A 50 -6.29 1.86 -11.73
CA PHE A 50 -7.59 1.30 -12.10
C PHE A 50 -7.48 0.35 -13.29
N GLN A 51 -6.75 0.72 -14.33
CA GLN A 51 -6.51 -0.13 -15.51
C GLN A 51 -5.77 -1.42 -15.11
N LEU A 52 -4.73 -1.31 -14.28
CA LEU A 52 -4.01 -2.48 -13.77
C LEU A 52 -4.92 -3.40 -12.95
N LYS A 53 -5.67 -2.86 -11.99
CA LYS A 53 -6.46 -3.66 -11.03
C LYS A 53 -7.73 -4.27 -11.61
N TYR A 54 -8.44 -3.51 -12.42
CA TYR A 54 -9.80 -3.85 -12.85
C TYR A 54 -9.90 -4.21 -14.33
N ARG A 55 -8.89 -3.88 -15.13
CA ARG A 55 -8.81 -4.19 -16.55
C ARG A 55 -7.66 -5.14 -16.89
N SER A 56 -6.86 -5.53 -15.88
CA SER A 56 -5.68 -6.38 -16.04
C SER A 56 -4.69 -5.84 -17.08
N ASP A 57 -4.58 -4.51 -17.17
CA ASP A 57 -3.62 -3.87 -18.06
C ASP A 57 -2.23 -3.84 -17.42
N TRP A 58 -1.47 -4.91 -17.63
CA TRP A 58 -0.13 -5.10 -17.08
C TRP A 58 0.90 -4.10 -17.64
N ASN A 59 0.59 -3.39 -18.73
CA ASN A 59 1.46 -2.31 -19.23
C ASN A 59 1.57 -1.13 -18.25
N GLN A 60 0.66 -1.03 -17.27
CA GLN A 60 0.70 0.02 -16.24
C GLN A 60 1.73 -0.25 -15.12
N VAL A 61 2.27 -1.44 -15.03
CA VAL A 61 3.23 -1.82 -13.96
C VAL A 61 4.48 -0.93 -14.01
N GLN A 62 5.17 -0.89 -15.15
CA GLN A 62 6.39 -0.10 -15.30
C GLN A 62 6.16 1.40 -15.13
N PRO A 63 5.14 2.02 -15.75
CA PRO A 63 4.82 3.42 -15.51
C PRO A 63 4.53 3.76 -14.04
N LEU A 64 3.82 2.89 -13.29
CA LEU A 64 3.53 3.09 -11.87
C LEU A 64 4.80 2.95 -11.01
N ALA A 65 5.61 1.92 -11.27
CA ALA A 65 6.88 1.72 -10.58
C ALA A 65 7.85 2.88 -10.83
N GLN A 66 7.96 3.35 -12.07
CA GLN A 66 8.79 4.49 -12.43
C GLN A 66 8.29 5.77 -11.75
N CYS A 67 6.97 5.95 -11.66
CA CYS A 67 6.37 7.08 -10.97
C CYS A 67 6.73 7.09 -9.47
N LEU A 68 6.70 5.94 -8.80
CA LEU A 68 7.16 5.77 -7.41
C LEU A 68 8.66 6.07 -7.29
N TYR A 69 9.47 5.53 -8.21
CA TYR A 69 10.91 5.71 -8.22
C TYR A 69 11.33 7.17 -8.37
N ASP A 70 10.68 7.90 -9.28
CA ASP A 70 11.06 9.30 -9.58
C ASP A 70 10.56 10.29 -8.52
N ASN A 71 9.43 10.00 -7.86
CA ASN A 71 8.74 10.99 -7.02
C ASN A 71 8.73 10.66 -5.53
N ALA A 72 8.64 9.39 -5.15
CA ALA A 72 8.56 8.98 -3.73
C ALA A 72 9.89 8.43 -3.21
N TYR A 73 10.54 7.54 -3.97
CA TYR A 73 11.75 6.86 -3.53
C TYR A 73 12.89 7.80 -3.12
N PRO A 74 13.17 8.92 -3.84
CA PRO A 74 14.23 9.85 -3.45
C PRO A 74 14.01 10.59 -2.14
N LEU A 75 12.81 10.50 -1.58
CA LEU A 75 12.48 11.11 -0.29
C LEU A 75 12.94 10.24 0.90
N PHE A 76 13.28 8.99 0.68
CA PHE A 76 13.66 8.01 1.70
C PHE A 76 15.16 7.75 1.67
N GLU A 77 15.77 7.71 2.85
CA GLU A 77 17.22 7.56 2.99
C GLU A 77 17.57 6.08 3.18
N ASP A 78 18.61 5.62 2.47
CA ASP A 78 19.22 4.30 2.66
C ASP A 78 18.22 3.14 2.74
N VAL A 79 17.26 3.10 1.81
CA VAL A 79 16.30 2.00 1.72
C VAL A 79 17.05 0.70 1.43
N GLY A 80 17.04 -0.23 2.40
CA GLY A 80 17.71 -1.52 2.27
C GLY A 80 16.88 -2.56 1.52
N PHE A 81 15.54 -2.50 1.64
CA PHE A 81 14.63 -3.41 0.94
C PHE A 81 13.19 -2.87 0.90
N ILE A 82 12.39 -3.49 0.04
CA ILE A 82 10.97 -3.14 -0.15
C ILE A 82 10.09 -4.30 0.32
N VAL A 83 8.98 -3.96 0.98
CA VAL A 83 7.94 -4.91 1.41
C VAL A 83 6.59 -4.45 0.89
N PRO A 84 5.90 -5.27 0.08
CA PRO A 84 4.52 -4.99 -0.31
C PRO A 84 3.58 -5.10 0.88
N MET A 85 2.54 -4.25 0.93
CA MET A 85 1.43 -4.47 1.85
C MET A 85 0.79 -5.83 1.60
N ALA A 86 0.57 -6.59 2.67
CA ALA A 86 -0.06 -7.90 2.59
C ALA A 86 -1.50 -7.78 2.06
N ALA A 87 -1.79 -8.57 1.04
CA ALA A 87 -3.07 -8.54 0.37
C ALA A 87 -4.21 -9.11 1.21
N SER A 88 -5.40 -8.50 1.12
CA SER A 88 -6.57 -8.91 1.91
C SER A 88 -7.29 -10.16 1.40
N ASN A 89 -7.00 -10.66 0.19
CA ASN A 89 -7.67 -11.77 -0.47
C ASN A 89 -6.71 -12.67 -1.25
N VAL A 90 -7.03 -13.97 -1.35
CA VAL A 90 -6.29 -14.98 -2.14
C VAL A 90 -6.32 -14.69 -3.67
N ARG A 91 -7.31 -13.92 -4.17
CA ARG A 91 -7.31 -13.35 -5.52
C ARG A 91 -6.45 -12.10 -5.63
N ALA A 92 -5.77 -11.80 -4.58
CA ALA A 92 -5.00 -10.62 -4.44
C ALA A 92 -3.79 -10.69 -5.34
N ARG A 93 -3.80 -9.78 -6.21
CA ARG A 93 -2.75 -8.93 -6.63
C ARG A 93 -1.35 -9.47 -6.33
N GLN A 94 -0.72 -9.89 -7.39
CA GLN A 94 0.73 -10.04 -7.33
C GLN A 94 1.36 -8.67 -7.05
N PRO A 95 2.38 -8.57 -6.20
CA PRO A 95 3.05 -7.31 -5.84
C PRO A 95 3.96 -6.83 -6.98
N VAL A 96 3.36 -6.59 -8.16
CA VAL A 96 4.12 -6.35 -9.39
C VAL A 96 4.76 -4.97 -9.43
N ASN A 97 4.09 -3.95 -8.86
CA ASN A 97 4.63 -2.59 -8.80
C ASN A 97 5.80 -2.51 -7.83
N GLU A 98 5.68 -3.21 -6.70
CA GLU A 98 6.67 -3.27 -5.64
C GLU A 98 7.93 -4.00 -6.11
N VAL A 99 7.77 -5.12 -6.82
CA VAL A 99 8.87 -5.84 -7.44
C VAL A 99 9.54 -5.01 -8.54
N ALA A 100 8.77 -4.35 -9.40
CA ALA A 100 9.31 -3.48 -10.44
C ALA A 100 10.04 -2.27 -9.85
N LEU A 101 9.52 -1.65 -8.77
CA LEU A 101 10.22 -0.60 -8.05
C LEU A 101 11.54 -1.09 -7.45
N ALA A 102 11.54 -2.26 -6.83
CA ALA A 102 12.74 -2.85 -6.25
C ALA A 102 13.84 -3.10 -7.31
N GLN A 103 13.45 -3.53 -8.50
CA GLN A 103 14.35 -3.68 -9.64
C GLN A 103 14.93 -2.34 -10.09
N LEU A 104 14.13 -1.28 -10.17
CA LEU A 104 14.60 0.07 -10.51
C LEU A 104 15.56 0.62 -9.45
N ALA A 105 15.26 0.36 -8.18
CA ALA A 105 16.06 0.84 -7.04
C ALA A 105 17.31 -0.01 -6.77
N GLY A 106 17.41 -1.21 -7.34
CA GLY A 106 18.52 -2.14 -7.10
C GLY A 106 18.53 -2.74 -5.68
N VAL A 107 17.37 -2.85 -5.02
CA VAL A 107 17.21 -3.40 -3.68
C VAL A 107 16.32 -4.66 -3.68
N PRO A 108 16.44 -5.56 -2.68
CA PRO A 108 15.56 -6.72 -2.55
C PRO A 108 14.10 -6.33 -2.35
N CYS A 109 13.16 -7.19 -2.81
CA CYS A 109 11.74 -7.11 -2.49
C CYS A 109 11.32 -8.38 -1.76
N PHE A 110 10.92 -8.26 -0.49
CA PHE A 110 10.50 -9.40 0.34
C PHE A 110 8.97 -9.51 0.34
N THR A 111 8.43 -10.19 -0.64
CA THR A 111 6.96 -10.31 -0.87
C THR A 111 6.24 -11.18 0.14
N THR A 112 6.98 -11.96 0.94
CA THR A 112 6.45 -12.89 1.96
C THR A 112 6.78 -12.45 3.39
N MET A 113 7.48 -11.33 3.59
CA MET A 113 7.86 -10.86 4.93
C MET A 113 6.66 -10.40 5.75
N LEU A 114 5.71 -9.69 5.14
CA LEU A 114 4.51 -9.20 5.80
C LEU A 114 3.32 -10.10 5.44
N LEU A 115 2.78 -10.77 6.44
CA LEU A 115 1.62 -11.65 6.28
C LEU A 115 0.39 -11.02 6.91
N LYS A 116 -0.77 -11.30 6.32
CA LYS A 116 -2.07 -10.96 6.88
C LYS A 116 -2.83 -12.23 7.22
N ALA A 117 -3.32 -12.34 8.46
CA ALA A 117 -4.09 -13.50 8.90
C ALA A 117 -5.32 -13.72 7.99
N ALA A 118 -5.47 -14.94 7.51
CA ALA A 118 -6.65 -15.35 6.76
C ALA A 118 -7.88 -15.34 7.69
N GLY A 119 -8.98 -14.72 7.26
CA GLY A 119 -10.22 -14.70 8.02
C GLY A 119 -10.27 -13.66 9.14
N GLY A 120 -9.65 -12.51 8.94
CA GLY A 120 -9.73 -11.38 9.87
C GLY A 120 -11.17 -11.14 10.35
N VAL A 121 -11.34 -10.90 11.66
CA VAL A 121 -12.63 -10.63 12.29
C VAL A 121 -13.34 -9.55 11.49
N SER A 122 -14.58 -9.81 11.07
CA SER A 122 -15.38 -8.81 10.38
C SER A 122 -15.56 -7.60 11.30
N LEU A 123 -14.93 -6.48 10.93
CA LEU A 123 -15.03 -5.23 11.70
C LEU A 123 -16.49 -4.76 11.89
N LYS A 124 -17.42 -5.32 11.11
CA LYS A 124 -18.87 -5.05 11.23
C LYS A 124 -19.47 -5.61 12.50
N ASN A 125 -18.85 -6.65 13.09
CA ASN A 125 -19.33 -7.35 14.27
C ASN A 125 -18.63 -6.88 15.56
N LEU A 126 -17.82 -5.84 15.49
CA LEU A 126 -17.11 -5.26 16.64
C LEU A 126 -17.78 -3.95 17.05
N ASP A 127 -18.17 -3.87 18.33
CA ASP A 127 -18.99 -2.77 18.84
C ASP A 127 -18.15 -1.55 19.24
N THR A 128 -16.89 -1.75 19.68
CA THR A 128 -16.03 -0.66 20.13
C THR A 128 -14.88 -0.34 19.17
N LYS A 129 -14.39 0.91 19.25
CA LYS A 129 -13.23 1.36 18.48
C LYS A 129 -11.97 0.57 18.87
N GLU A 130 -11.81 0.29 20.17
CA GLU A 130 -10.69 -0.43 20.73
C GLU A 130 -10.64 -1.87 20.19
N GLN A 131 -11.79 -2.56 20.15
CA GLN A 131 -11.91 -3.89 19.56
C GLN A 131 -11.54 -3.89 18.07
N LYS A 132 -11.96 -2.87 17.32
CA LYS A 132 -11.63 -2.73 15.90
C LYS A 132 -10.14 -2.50 15.69
N VAL A 133 -9.52 -1.64 16.49
CA VAL A 133 -8.08 -1.38 16.45
C VAL A 133 -7.30 -2.65 16.80
N ALA A 134 -7.65 -3.36 17.88
CA ALA A 134 -6.99 -4.60 18.28
C ALA A 134 -7.11 -5.67 17.18
N ALA A 135 -8.30 -5.88 16.61
CA ALA A 135 -8.52 -6.84 15.53
C ALA A 135 -7.72 -6.51 14.25
N ILE A 136 -7.45 -5.25 13.97
CA ILE A 136 -6.59 -4.83 12.85
C ILE A 136 -5.13 -5.05 13.21
N THR A 137 -4.71 -4.70 14.42
CA THR A 137 -3.32 -4.85 14.89
C THR A 137 -2.88 -6.32 14.84
N ASP A 138 -3.70 -7.23 15.36
CA ASP A 138 -3.42 -8.67 15.39
C ASP A 138 -3.57 -9.35 14.02
N SER A 139 -3.98 -8.60 13.00
CA SER A 139 -4.18 -9.16 11.67
C SER A 139 -2.91 -9.24 10.82
N PHE A 140 -1.81 -8.66 11.27
CA PHE A 140 -0.53 -8.70 10.56
C PHE A 140 0.55 -9.38 11.39
N SER A 141 1.42 -10.12 10.73
CA SER A 141 2.65 -10.70 11.29
C SER A 141 3.83 -10.45 10.37
N CYS A 142 5.02 -10.42 10.95
CA CYS A 142 6.28 -10.29 10.22
C CYS A 142 7.02 -11.62 10.26
N GLU A 143 7.41 -12.14 9.08
CA GLU A 143 8.33 -13.27 8.96
C GLU A 143 9.77 -12.77 9.04
N GLU A 144 10.55 -13.33 9.95
CA GLU A 144 11.95 -12.95 10.21
C GLU A 144 12.90 -13.66 9.23
N ILE A 145 12.90 -13.23 7.97
CA ILE A 145 13.59 -13.92 6.86
C ILE A 145 14.97 -13.36 6.50
N ILE A 146 15.42 -12.29 7.18
CA ILE A 146 16.75 -11.70 6.91
C ILE A 146 17.82 -12.44 7.72
N GLU A 147 18.74 -13.11 7.02
CA GLU A 147 19.81 -13.88 7.64
C GLU A 147 21.05 -13.01 7.97
N ASN A 148 21.30 -11.98 7.16
CA ASN A 148 22.47 -11.11 7.30
C ASN A 148 22.49 -10.36 8.63
N GLU A 149 23.67 -10.11 9.18
CA GLU A 149 23.86 -9.24 10.34
C GLU A 149 23.66 -7.78 9.97
N GLY A 150 23.05 -7.00 10.89
CA GLY A 150 22.80 -5.58 10.72
C GLY A 150 21.33 -5.21 10.84
N ARG A 151 21.04 -3.93 10.56
CA ARG A 151 19.69 -3.36 10.54
C ARG A 151 19.51 -2.55 9.27
N TRP A 152 18.31 -2.54 8.74
CA TRP A 152 18.01 -1.91 7.46
C TRP A 152 16.72 -1.09 7.53
N ASN A 153 16.69 -0.03 6.74
CA ASN A 153 15.46 0.73 6.51
C ASN A 153 14.58 -0.03 5.51
N VAL A 154 13.32 -0.19 5.86
CA VAL A 154 12.32 -0.85 5.01
C VAL A 154 11.39 0.19 4.38
N LEU A 155 11.07 0.02 3.11
CA LEU A 155 10.03 0.78 2.42
C LEU A 155 8.81 -0.11 2.19
N VAL A 156 7.72 0.18 2.88
CA VAL A 156 6.43 -0.49 2.72
C VAL A 156 5.62 0.21 1.63
N ILE A 157 5.13 -0.55 0.66
CA ILE A 157 4.35 -0.01 -0.47
C ILE A 157 2.93 -0.54 -0.44
N ASP A 158 1.96 0.36 -0.58
CA ASP A 158 0.54 0.03 -0.80
C ASP A 158 0.00 0.70 -2.07
N ASP A 159 -1.12 0.23 -2.54
CA ASP A 159 -1.79 0.82 -3.69
C ASP A 159 -2.79 1.92 -3.28
N LEU A 160 -3.39 1.82 -2.10
CA LEU A 160 -4.42 2.74 -1.64
C LEU A 160 -4.32 3.03 -0.15
N TYR A 161 -3.92 4.24 0.17
CA TYR A 161 -4.03 4.79 1.52
C TYR A 161 -5.43 5.38 1.75
N HIS A 162 -6.09 4.98 2.83
CA HIS A 162 -7.38 5.55 3.22
C HIS A 162 -7.28 6.15 4.63
N THR A 163 -7.49 5.35 5.68
CA THR A 163 -7.41 5.81 7.07
C THR A 163 -6.04 5.60 7.71
N GLY A 164 -5.17 4.85 7.06
CA GLY A 164 -3.87 4.44 7.61
C GLY A 164 -3.90 3.24 8.55
N ALA A 165 -5.06 2.82 9.06
CA ALA A 165 -5.16 1.78 10.08
C ALA A 165 -4.48 0.45 9.70
N SER A 166 -4.65 -0.03 8.46
CA SER A 166 -3.96 -1.24 7.99
C SER A 166 -2.45 -1.05 7.88
N MET A 167 -2.02 0.13 7.45
CA MET A 167 -0.61 0.48 7.35
C MET A 167 0.04 0.57 8.73
N GLU A 168 -0.62 1.18 9.70
CA GLU A 168 -0.15 1.25 11.09
C GLU A 168 -0.01 -0.14 11.72
N ALA A 169 -0.97 -1.04 11.49
CA ALA A 169 -0.90 -2.41 11.97
C ALA A 169 0.26 -3.19 11.33
N ALA A 170 0.47 -3.03 10.02
CA ALA A 170 1.58 -3.62 9.30
C ALA A 170 2.94 -3.10 9.81
N CYS A 171 3.07 -1.79 10.00
CA CYS A 171 4.27 -1.18 10.54
C CYS A 171 4.54 -1.61 11.99
N ALA A 172 3.49 -1.79 12.82
CA ALA A 172 3.63 -2.32 14.17
C ALA A 172 4.21 -3.74 14.16
N ALA A 173 3.74 -4.61 13.26
CA ALA A 173 4.29 -5.96 13.09
C ALA A 173 5.77 -5.93 12.66
N LEU A 174 6.13 -5.05 11.72
CA LEU A 174 7.52 -4.88 11.27
C LEU A 174 8.43 -4.32 12.37
N ARG A 175 7.96 -3.41 13.22
CA ARG A 175 8.74 -2.86 14.36
C ARG A 175 9.18 -3.92 15.36
N GLY A 176 8.48 -5.05 15.44
CA GLY A 176 8.88 -6.19 16.28
C GLY A 176 10.14 -6.90 15.79
N TYR A 177 10.51 -6.76 14.52
CA TYR A 177 11.67 -7.42 13.95
C TYR A 177 12.95 -6.61 14.18
N ASN A 178 13.90 -7.16 14.94
CA ASN A 178 15.12 -6.47 15.38
C ASN A 178 16.08 -6.06 14.25
N LYS A 179 15.90 -6.58 13.03
CA LYS A 179 16.68 -6.26 11.83
C LYS A 179 16.15 -5.01 11.08
N ILE A 180 15.01 -4.45 11.51
CA ILE A 180 14.44 -3.24 10.92
C ILE A 180 14.87 -2.02 11.73
N ASP A 181 15.35 -0.99 11.03
CA ASP A 181 15.70 0.30 11.60
C ASP A 181 14.58 1.31 11.39
N ASN A 182 14.59 2.05 10.30
CA ASN A 182 13.49 2.95 9.98
C ASN A 182 12.45 2.24 9.09
N ILE A 183 11.19 2.60 9.28
CA ILE A 183 10.08 2.17 8.45
C ILE A 183 9.58 3.38 7.65
N TYR A 184 9.71 3.28 6.35
CA TYR A 184 9.16 4.23 5.40
C TYR A 184 7.93 3.65 4.73
N VAL A 185 7.02 4.52 4.32
CA VAL A 185 5.75 4.13 3.71
C VAL A 185 5.51 4.94 2.45
N ALA A 186 5.16 4.28 1.36
CA ALA A 186 4.62 4.95 0.20
C ALA A 186 3.34 4.28 -0.29
N ALA A 187 2.39 5.07 -0.80
CA ALA A 187 1.22 4.54 -1.48
C ALA A 187 1.03 5.22 -2.84
N LEU A 188 0.45 4.46 -3.78
CA LEU A 188 0.16 4.99 -5.11
C LEU A 188 -0.95 6.04 -5.06
N THR A 189 -2.04 5.74 -4.34
CA THR A 189 -3.18 6.65 -4.27
C THR A 189 -3.75 6.78 -2.86
N TRP A 190 -4.52 7.88 -2.63
CA TRP A 190 -5.29 8.07 -1.40
C TRP A 190 -6.75 8.47 -1.67
N ARG A 191 -7.61 8.23 -0.67
CA ARG A 191 -9.02 8.66 -0.63
C ARG A 191 -9.31 9.47 0.61
#